data_2f2f7ee6996475aab2e1f2d0a6eb3f55
#
_entry.id   2f2f7ee6996475aab2e1f2d0a6eb3f55
#
_cell.length_a   1.000
_cell.length_b   1.000
_cell.length_c   1.000
_cell.angle_alpha   90.00
_cell.angle_beta   90.00
_cell.angle_gamma   90.00
#
_symmetry.space_group_name_H-M   'P 1'
#
loop_
_entity.id
_entity.type
_entity.pdbx_description
1 polymer ?
#
loop_
_entity_poly.entity_id
_entity_poly.type
_entity_poly.pdbx_seq_one_letter_code
_entity_poly.pdbx_strand_id
1 'polypeptide(L)'
;IREVIGTALDAGMLGVKLLGGYYPFTPEETSEFISSANDMGAYIAYHIGTTETGSRLDGVRELPALLGSTGRVHVAHINAYCRGSILPVEEEIREALQILEDLRDQIVSEVHLARPNFTRGKSDADGNVEADVCRNCLRLKDYEPTADGIRAALRDGYASTVAQARTGLVLVTGERGVELFDEGDGDFPLSFPVNNATSAFQLTAARNQSDEFIIDAIGSDAGLLPRNVNIEQAMRLVKFGALEPLDMVLKLSLNPARMLGLASKGRLSEGNDADLTLIDPAGGRASYGIVAGRVIMMAGRVVGRGGTILTTEQGQTAVTATGIPFQTVDIAQAMMYAGRG
;
A
#
# COMPACT_ATOMS: atom_id res chain seq x y z
N ILE A 1 -14.05 1.17 19.75
CA ILE A 1 -13.26 1.82 18.68
C ILE A 1 -12.21 2.74 19.31
N ARG A 2 -12.58 3.76 20.07
CA ARG A 2 -11.64 4.73 20.70
C ARG A 2 -10.59 4.06 21.57
N GLU A 3 -10.95 3.03 22.32
CA GLU A 3 -10.01 2.23 23.13
C GLU A 3 -8.93 1.53 22.28
N VAL A 4 -9.33 0.95 21.14
CA VAL A 4 -8.40 0.29 20.21
C VAL A 4 -7.42 1.32 19.62
N ILE A 5 -7.93 2.48 19.21
CA ILE A 5 -7.08 3.57 18.68
C ILE A 5 -6.13 4.09 19.76
N GLY A 6 -6.63 4.32 20.98
CA GLY A 6 -5.81 4.76 22.11
C GLY A 6 -4.70 3.76 22.44
N THR A 7 -5.02 2.47 22.51
CA THR A 7 -4.02 1.40 22.72
C THR A 7 -2.96 1.37 21.63
N ALA A 8 -3.34 1.59 20.38
CA ALA A 8 -2.38 1.66 19.25
C ALA A 8 -1.44 2.87 19.40
N LEU A 9 -1.97 4.04 19.74
CA LEU A 9 -1.16 5.25 19.98
C LEU A 9 -0.22 5.09 21.17
N ASP A 10 -0.71 4.54 22.30
CA ASP A 10 0.09 4.25 23.49
C ASP A 10 1.23 3.25 23.21
N ALA A 11 1.00 2.30 22.29
CA ALA A 11 2.01 1.35 21.83
C ALA A 11 3.05 1.95 20.85
N GLY A 12 2.92 3.23 20.49
CA GLY A 12 3.86 3.94 19.62
C GLY A 12 3.48 3.96 18.14
N MET A 13 2.28 3.53 17.78
CA MET A 13 1.80 3.58 16.39
C MET A 13 1.33 5.01 16.05
N LEU A 14 1.42 5.39 14.77
CA LEU A 14 0.87 6.67 14.29
C LEU A 14 -0.67 6.70 14.25
N GLY A 15 -1.27 5.51 14.23
CA GLY A 15 -2.72 5.35 14.13
C GLY A 15 -3.12 3.94 13.72
N VAL A 16 -4.18 3.82 12.94
CA VAL A 16 -4.79 2.53 12.59
C VAL A 16 -5.02 2.41 11.08
N LYS A 17 -5.09 1.17 10.61
CA LYS A 17 -5.48 0.86 9.23
C LYS A 17 -6.75 0.00 9.23
N LEU A 18 -7.80 0.47 8.58
CA LEU A 18 -8.99 -0.32 8.29
C LEU A 18 -8.73 -1.23 7.09
N LEU A 19 -9.13 -2.50 7.22
CA LEU A 19 -8.97 -3.53 6.20
C LEU A 19 -10.34 -3.98 5.67
N GLY A 20 -11.19 -3.04 5.23
CA GLY A 20 -12.57 -3.29 4.84
C GLY A 20 -12.74 -4.34 3.74
N GLY A 21 -11.80 -4.43 2.79
CA GLY A 21 -11.84 -5.44 1.74
C GLY A 21 -11.57 -6.87 2.22
N TYR A 22 -10.99 -7.05 3.41
CA TYR A 22 -10.68 -8.34 4.04
C TYR A 22 -11.62 -8.66 5.21
N TYR A 23 -11.92 -7.66 6.01
CA TYR A 23 -12.78 -7.72 7.18
C TYR A 23 -13.87 -6.66 7.02
N PRO A 24 -15.04 -7.04 6.48
CA PRO A 24 -16.12 -6.11 6.24
C PRO A 24 -16.58 -5.41 7.51
N PHE A 25 -16.80 -4.11 7.40
CA PHE A 25 -17.44 -3.27 8.41
C PHE A 25 -18.73 -2.70 7.87
N THR A 26 -19.65 -2.32 8.73
CA THR A 26 -20.81 -1.53 8.31
C THR A 26 -20.36 -0.09 7.97
N PRO A 27 -21.13 0.66 7.17
CA PRO A 27 -20.85 2.06 6.90
C PRO A 27 -20.75 2.90 8.19
N GLU A 28 -21.60 2.61 9.17
CA GLU A 28 -21.62 3.29 10.48
C GLU A 28 -20.34 3.02 11.25
N GLU A 29 -19.90 1.77 11.35
CA GLU A 29 -18.64 1.39 12.01
C GLU A 29 -17.44 2.03 11.30
N THR A 30 -17.41 2.03 9.97
CA THR A 30 -16.35 2.65 9.18
C THR A 30 -16.27 4.15 9.45
N SER A 31 -17.43 4.84 9.42
CA SER A 31 -17.51 6.29 9.72
C SER A 31 -17.10 6.59 11.16
N GLU A 32 -17.48 5.76 12.13
CA GLU A 32 -17.09 5.89 13.53
C GLU A 32 -15.58 5.70 13.73
N PHE A 33 -14.96 4.74 13.03
CA PHE A 33 -13.50 4.58 13.05
C PHE A 33 -12.78 5.80 12.49
N ILE A 34 -13.24 6.32 11.33
CA ILE A 34 -12.64 7.51 10.71
C ILE A 34 -12.77 8.73 11.61
N SER A 35 -13.97 9.02 12.10
CA SER A 35 -14.20 10.18 12.97
C SER A 35 -13.44 10.07 14.29
N SER A 36 -13.46 8.89 14.93
CA SER A 36 -12.72 8.67 16.17
C SER A 36 -11.21 8.82 16.00
N ALA A 37 -10.64 8.31 14.90
CA ALA A 37 -9.22 8.49 14.62
C ALA A 37 -8.88 9.98 14.39
N ASN A 38 -9.71 10.68 13.63
CA ASN A 38 -9.53 12.13 13.39
C ASN A 38 -9.58 12.92 14.69
N ASP A 39 -10.59 12.69 15.54
CA ASP A 39 -10.75 13.34 16.84
C ASP A 39 -9.57 13.10 17.79
N MET A 40 -8.97 11.93 17.71
CA MET A 40 -7.84 11.52 18.57
C MET A 40 -6.48 11.90 17.99
N GLY A 41 -6.43 12.59 16.83
CA GLY A 41 -5.17 12.94 16.16
C GLY A 41 -4.39 11.74 15.68
N ALA A 42 -5.06 10.61 15.39
CA ALA A 42 -4.46 9.40 14.86
C ALA A 42 -4.45 9.41 13.34
N TYR A 43 -3.38 8.90 12.72
CA TYR A 43 -3.38 8.64 11.29
C TYR A 43 -4.32 7.49 10.96
N ILE A 44 -5.15 7.64 9.94
CA ILE A 44 -6.04 6.58 9.49
C ILE A 44 -5.83 6.28 8.02
N ALA A 45 -5.47 5.03 7.71
CA ALA A 45 -5.42 4.50 6.35
C ALA A 45 -6.58 3.52 6.14
N TYR A 46 -7.16 3.55 4.96
CA TYR A 46 -8.31 2.72 4.62
C TYR A 46 -8.03 1.88 3.37
N HIS A 47 -7.94 0.56 3.56
CA HIS A 47 -8.17 -0.41 2.50
C HIS A 47 -9.67 -0.51 2.31
N ILE A 48 -10.18 0.13 1.27
CA ILE A 48 -11.61 0.29 1.02
C ILE A 48 -12.28 -1.09 0.87
N GLY A 49 -13.44 -1.23 1.47
CA GLY A 49 -14.33 -2.37 1.37
C GLY A 49 -15.77 -1.92 1.54
N THR A 50 -16.67 -2.87 1.49
CA THR A 50 -18.09 -2.72 1.79
C THR A 50 -18.48 -3.69 2.90
N THR A 51 -19.74 -3.99 3.06
CA THR A 51 -20.23 -5.04 3.98
C THR A 51 -19.94 -6.46 3.48
N GLU A 52 -19.34 -6.59 2.29
CA GLU A 52 -18.89 -7.85 1.70
C GLU A 52 -17.37 -7.86 1.54
N THR A 53 -16.75 -9.04 1.57
CA THR A 53 -15.33 -9.19 1.27
C THR A 53 -15.04 -8.86 -0.20
N GLY A 54 -13.96 -8.11 -0.42
CA GLY A 54 -13.50 -7.72 -1.74
C GLY A 54 -13.12 -6.25 -1.82
N SER A 55 -12.37 -5.93 -2.85
CA SER A 55 -11.87 -4.57 -3.12
C SER A 55 -12.39 -4.17 -4.49
N ARG A 56 -13.45 -3.36 -4.53
CA ARG A 56 -14.18 -2.99 -5.74
C ARG A 56 -14.56 -1.51 -5.72
N LEU A 57 -14.96 -0.99 -6.89
CA LEU A 57 -15.41 0.39 -7.06
C LEU A 57 -16.58 0.78 -6.14
N ASP A 58 -17.45 -0.18 -5.78
CA ASP A 58 -18.59 0.09 -4.90
C ASP A 58 -18.17 0.74 -3.58
N GLY A 59 -17.08 0.25 -2.96
CA GLY A 59 -16.57 0.86 -1.75
C GLY A 59 -16.03 2.28 -1.96
N VAL A 60 -15.48 2.59 -3.15
CA VAL A 60 -15.05 3.95 -3.49
C VAL A 60 -16.26 4.88 -3.59
N ARG A 61 -17.38 4.39 -4.12
CA ARG A 61 -18.65 5.13 -4.21
C ARG A 61 -19.22 5.52 -2.84
N GLU A 62 -18.93 4.74 -1.80
CA GLU A 62 -19.39 5.00 -0.43
C GLU A 62 -18.58 6.10 0.28
N LEU A 63 -17.35 6.39 -0.17
CA LEU A 63 -16.45 7.36 0.50
C LEU A 63 -17.10 8.70 0.83
N PRO A 64 -17.85 9.39 -0.07
CA PRO A 64 -18.45 10.66 0.25
C PRO A 64 -19.41 10.61 1.45
N ALA A 65 -20.19 9.53 1.54
CA ALA A 65 -21.12 9.32 2.66
C ALA A 65 -20.38 8.96 3.95
N LEU A 66 -19.33 8.14 3.86
CA LEU A 66 -18.53 7.72 5.02
C LEU A 66 -17.76 8.89 5.65
N LEU A 67 -17.26 9.81 4.84
CA LEU A 67 -16.48 10.97 5.31
C LEU A 67 -17.36 12.14 5.77
N GLY A 68 -18.55 12.28 5.21
CA GLY A 68 -19.36 13.46 5.44
C GLY A 68 -18.58 14.74 5.10
N SER A 69 -18.74 15.80 5.90
CA SER A 69 -18.07 17.08 5.67
C SER A 69 -16.71 17.23 6.36
N THR A 70 -16.40 16.41 7.33
CA THR A 70 -15.22 16.59 8.21
C THR A 70 -14.26 15.41 8.25
N GLY A 71 -14.68 14.23 7.85
CA GLY A 71 -13.86 13.03 7.84
C GLY A 71 -12.62 13.20 6.96
N ARG A 72 -11.50 12.67 7.43
CA ARG A 72 -10.21 12.69 6.74
C ARG A 72 -9.65 11.26 6.70
N VAL A 73 -9.12 10.82 5.55
CA VAL A 73 -8.61 9.46 5.43
C VAL A 73 -7.51 9.35 4.37
N HIS A 74 -6.56 8.45 4.58
CA HIS A 74 -5.66 8.00 3.54
C HIS A 74 -6.30 6.83 2.77
N VAL A 75 -6.67 7.06 1.52
CA VAL A 75 -7.17 6.03 0.59
C VAL A 75 -5.98 5.20 0.09
N ALA A 76 -5.83 4.01 0.64
CA ALA A 76 -4.72 3.13 0.30
C ALA A 76 -4.92 2.47 -1.07
N HIS A 77 -3.84 2.39 -1.88
CA HIS A 77 -3.70 1.60 -3.12
C HIS A 77 -4.95 1.60 -4.02
N ILE A 78 -5.39 2.80 -4.43
CA ILE A 78 -6.63 3.04 -5.20
C ILE A 78 -6.81 2.10 -6.41
N ASN A 79 -5.73 1.69 -7.07
CA ASN A 79 -5.79 0.76 -8.21
C ASN A 79 -6.32 -0.64 -7.84
N ALA A 80 -6.36 -0.99 -6.56
CA ALA A 80 -6.96 -2.24 -6.10
C ALA A 80 -8.50 -2.27 -6.26
N TYR A 81 -9.13 -1.12 -6.42
CA TYR A 81 -10.59 -0.99 -6.54
C TYR A 81 -11.06 -0.81 -7.99
N CYS A 82 -10.13 -0.59 -8.95
CA CYS A 82 -10.42 -0.36 -10.36
C CYS A 82 -9.82 -1.49 -11.20
N ARG A 83 -10.38 -2.71 -11.08
CA ARG A 83 -9.88 -3.92 -11.78
C ARG A 83 -10.73 -4.35 -12.96
N GLY A 84 -11.80 -3.61 -13.26
CA GLY A 84 -12.79 -4.00 -14.27
C GLY A 84 -13.74 -5.09 -13.76
N SER A 85 -14.05 -5.09 -12.45
CA SER A 85 -14.89 -6.11 -11.82
C SER A 85 -16.39 -5.76 -11.81
N ILE A 86 -16.73 -4.49 -11.97
CA ILE A 86 -18.11 -3.97 -11.97
C ILE A 86 -18.45 -3.32 -13.30
N LEU A 87 -17.53 -2.50 -13.81
CA LEU A 87 -17.61 -1.80 -15.09
C LEU A 87 -16.34 -2.09 -15.91
N PRO A 88 -16.31 -1.75 -17.21
CA PRO A 88 -15.05 -1.69 -17.95
C PRO A 88 -14.00 -0.87 -17.17
N VAL A 89 -12.75 -1.33 -17.17
CA VAL A 89 -11.70 -0.77 -16.30
C VAL A 89 -11.51 0.74 -16.47
N GLU A 90 -11.64 1.25 -17.67
CA GLU A 90 -11.53 2.68 -17.99
C GLU A 90 -12.68 3.51 -17.39
N GLU A 91 -13.86 2.90 -17.24
CA GLU A 91 -15.01 3.54 -16.60
C GLU A 91 -14.85 3.54 -15.09
N GLU A 92 -14.38 2.44 -14.50
CA GLU A 92 -14.07 2.38 -13.06
C GLU A 92 -13.00 3.41 -12.70
N ILE A 93 -11.96 3.56 -13.51
CA ILE A 93 -10.90 4.55 -13.30
C ILE A 93 -11.47 5.97 -13.36
N ARG A 94 -12.27 6.29 -14.37
CA ARG A 94 -12.86 7.63 -14.54
C ARG A 94 -13.74 8.01 -13.36
N GLU A 95 -14.58 7.08 -12.91
CA GLU A 95 -15.47 7.32 -11.78
C GLU A 95 -14.69 7.47 -10.47
N ALA A 96 -13.70 6.62 -10.22
CA ALA A 96 -12.85 6.74 -9.05
C ALA A 96 -12.08 8.06 -9.02
N LEU A 97 -11.50 8.50 -10.14
CA LEU A 97 -10.81 9.79 -10.24
C LEU A 97 -11.73 10.97 -9.94
N GLN A 98 -12.98 10.94 -10.43
CA GLN A 98 -13.94 12.00 -10.12
C GLN A 98 -14.26 12.05 -8.62
N ILE A 99 -14.51 10.91 -7.98
CA ILE A 99 -14.79 10.84 -6.54
C ILE A 99 -13.59 11.35 -5.72
N LEU A 100 -12.37 10.96 -6.10
CA LEU A 100 -11.17 11.40 -5.39
C LEU A 100 -10.91 12.90 -5.57
N GLU A 101 -11.19 13.45 -6.75
CA GLU A 101 -11.05 14.89 -6.97
C GLU A 101 -12.10 15.69 -6.17
N ASP A 102 -13.34 15.20 -6.12
CA ASP A 102 -14.41 15.84 -5.33
C ASP A 102 -14.10 15.82 -3.81
N LEU A 103 -13.35 14.82 -3.36
CA LEU A 103 -12.93 14.66 -1.96
C LEU A 103 -11.52 15.16 -1.67
N ARG A 104 -10.90 15.87 -2.62
CA ARG A 104 -9.47 16.24 -2.60
C ARG A 104 -9.01 16.87 -1.27
N ASP A 105 -9.86 17.67 -0.63
CA ASP A 105 -9.53 18.36 0.63
C ASP A 105 -9.69 17.47 1.87
N GLN A 106 -10.26 16.28 1.71
CA GLN A 106 -10.53 15.34 2.81
C GLN A 106 -9.65 14.10 2.76
N ILE A 107 -9.04 13.80 1.61
CA ILE A 107 -8.26 12.58 1.44
C ILE A 107 -6.83 12.86 1.01
N VAL A 108 -5.98 11.89 1.31
CA VAL A 108 -4.73 11.65 0.58
C VAL A 108 -4.80 10.25 -0.02
N SER A 109 -4.13 10.02 -1.15
CA SER A 109 -4.25 8.75 -1.84
C SER A 109 -2.94 8.26 -2.42
N GLU A 110 -2.83 6.94 -2.58
CA GLU A 110 -1.69 6.33 -3.23
C GLU A 110 -2.11 5.21 -4.20
N VAL A 111 -1.26 4.94 -5.14
CA VAL A 111 -1.36 3.84 -6.09
C VAL A 111 -0.14 2.93 -5.94
N HIS A 112 -0.28 1.63 -6.12
CA HIS A 112 0.89 0.76 -6.21
C HIS A 112 1.06 0.17 -7.61
N LEU A 113 2.33 -0.04 -8.01
CA LEU A 113 2.70 -0.44 -9.36
C LEU A 113 3.02 -1.94 -9.49
N ALA A 114 2.77 -2.71 -8.44
CA ALA A 114 2.98 -4.15 -8.44
C ALA A 114 1.72 -4.90 -8.91
N ARG A 115 1.86 -5.86 -9.82
CA ARG A 115 0.77 -6.73 -10.25
C ARG A 115 0.35 -7.78 -9.20
N PRO A 116 1.28 -8.36 -8.43
CA PRO A 116 0.97 -9.34 -7.39
C PRO A 116 0.12 -8.72 -6.26
N ASN A 117 -0.95 -9.41 -5.84
CA ASN A 117 -1.62 -9.15 -4.57
C ASN A 117 -0.97 -9.94 -3.44
N PHE A 118 -1.55 -9.91 -2.25
CA PHE A 118 -1.18 -10.75 -1.12
C PHE A 118 -2.42 -11.44 -0.55
N THR A 119 -2.30 -12.73 -0.23
CA THR A 119 -3.28 -13.51 0.52
C THR A 119 -2.61 -14.67 1.24
N ARG A 120 -3.39 -15.45 1.99
CA ARG A 120 -2.92 -16.69 2.64
C ARG A 120 -3.58 -17.90 1.99
N GLY A 121 -2.84 -18.98 1.89
CA GLY A 121 -3.30 -20.24 1.33
C GLY A 121 -3.85 -21.22 2.37
N LYS A 122 -4.16 -20.74 3.59
CA LYS A 122 -4.67 -21.63 4.64
C LYS A 122 -5.95 -22.34 4.21
N SER A 123 -5.99 -23.65 4.46
CA SER A 123 -7.15 -24.50 4.19
C SER A 123 -7.66 -25.14 5.47
N ASP A 124 -8.96 -25.43 5.49
CA ASP A 124 -9.61 -26.20 6.56
C ASP A 124 -9.28 -27.71 6.47
N ALA A 125 -9.84 -28.51 7.39
CA ALA A 125 -9.63 -29.95 7.45
C ALA A 125 -10.17 -30.69 6.21
N ASP A 126 -11.14 -30.11 5.52
CA ASP A 126 -11.73 -30.66 4.29
C ASP A 126 -10.99 -30.19 3.03
N GLY A 127 -9.94 -29.40 3.19
CA GLY A 127 -9.11 -28.85 2.12
C GLY A 127 -9.65 -27.60 1.45
N ASN A 128 -10.72 -26.97 1.98
CA ASN A 128 -11.25 -25.72 1.43
C ASN A 128 -10.42 -24.52 1.91
N VAL A 129 -10.17 -23.60 1.03
CA VAL A 129 -9.42 -22.37 1.34
C VAL A 129 -10.24 -21.47 2.26
N GLU A 130 -9.67 -21.06 3.39
CA GLU A 130 -10.33 -20.22 4.39
C GLU A 130 -10.42 -18.74 3.94
N ALA A 131 -9.37 -18.22 3.31
CA ALA A 131 -9.29 -16.80 2.94
C ALA A 131 -10.13 -16.45 1.71
N ASP A 132 -11.12 -15.56 1.85
CA ASP A 132 -11.99 -15.11 0.76
C ASP A 132 -11.21 -14.55 -0.42
N VAL A 133 -10.18 -13.75 -0.17
CA VAL A 133 -9.34 -13.17 -1.22
C VAL A 133 -8.68 -14.27 -2.05
N CYS A 134 -8.18 -15.33 -1.40
CA CYS A 134 -7.60 -16.47 -2.10
C CYS A 134 -8.64 -17.22 -2.93
N ARG A 135 -9.80 -17.54 -2.34
CA ARG A 135 -10.93 -18.17 -3.06
C ARG A 135 -11.33 -17.38 -4.30
N ASN A 136 -11.47 -16.07 -4.15
CA ASN A 136 -11.86 -15.20 -5.25
C ASN A 136 -10.78 -15.17 -6.35
N CYS A 137 -9.50 -15.11 -5.99
CA CYS A 137 -8.40 -15.16 -6.97
C CYS A 137 -8.38 -16.49 -7.75
N LEU A 138 -8.60 -17.62 -7.09
CA LEU A 138 -8.68 -18.93 -7.74
C LEU A 138 -9.83 -18.98 -8.75
N ARG A 139 -11.06 -18.56 -8.32
CA ARG A 139 -12.24 -18.52 -9.18
C ARG A 139 -12.10 -17.64 -10.42
N LEU A 140 -11.30 -16.56 -10.35
CA LEU A 140 -11.05 -15.69 -11.51
C LEU A 140 -10.39 -16.43 -12.69
N LYS A 141 -9.83 -17.60 -12.48
CA LYS A 141 -9.19 -18.45 -13.50
C LYS A 141 -9.66 -19.90 -13.44
N ASP A 142 -10.89 -20.09 -12.96
CA ASP A 142 -11.59 -21.38 -12.95
C ASP A 142 -10.86 -22.48 -12.16
N TYR A 143 -10.02 -22.12 -11.17
CA TYR A 143 -9.47 -23.06 -10.20
C TYR A 143 -10.46 -23.27 -9.05
N GLU A 144 -10.54 -24.53 -8.59
CA GLU A 144 -11.31 -24.84 -7.39
C GLU A 144 -10.74 -24.11 -6.17
N PRO A 145 -11.57 -23.58 -5.25
CA PRO A 145 -11.10 -22.84 -4.07
C PRO A 145 -10.65 -23.80 -2.95
N THR A 146 -9.74 -24.72 -3.28
CA THR A 146 -9.22 -25.78 -2.42
C THR A 146 -7.69 -25.77 -2.41
N ALA A 147 -7.08 -26.52 -1.48
CA ALA A 147 -5.63 -26.74 -1.46
C ALA A 147 -5.12 -27.33 -2.79
N ASP A 148 -5.88 -28.23 -3.42
CA ASP A 148 -5.52 -28.80 -4.73
C ASP A 148 -5.61 -27.76 -5.84
N GLY A 149 -6.61 -26.87 -5.79
CA GLY A 149 -6.68 -25.73 -6.71
C GLY A 149 -5.52 -24.76 -6.55
N ILE A 150 -5.04 -24.52 -5.32
CA ILE A 150 -3.82 -23.75 -5.08
C ILE A 150 -2.61 -24.44 -5.73
N ARG A 151 -2.44 -25.76 -5.54
CA ARG A 151 -1.36 -26.51 -6.16
C ARG A 151 -1.40 -26.44 -7.69
N ALA A 152 -2.57 -26.58 -8.28
CA ALA A 152 -2.75 -26.42 -9.72
C ALA A 152 -2.36 -25.01 -10.18
N ALA A 153 -2.87 -23.98 -9.53
CA ALA A 153 -2.56 -22.57 -9.83
C ALA A 153 -1.05 -22.25 -9.69
N LEU A 154 -0.37 -22.87 -8.72
CA LEU A 154 1.09 -22.74 -8.55
C LEU A 154 1.83 -23.43 -9.71
N ARG A 155 1.46 -24.67 -10.09
CA ARG A 155 2.08 -25.39 -11.23
C ARG A 155 1.97 -24.63 -12.53
N ASP A 156 0.80 -24.08 -12.80
CA ASP A 156 0.51 -23.30 -14.01
C ASP A 156 1.14 -21.90 -13.99
N GLY A 157 1.74 -21.48 -12.87
CA GLY A 157 2.37 -20.16 -12.73
C GLY A 157 1.38 -19.02 -12.55
N TYR A 158 0.10 -19.30 -12.33
CA TYR A 158 -0.90 -18.28 -12.01
C TYR A 158 -0.81 -17.84 -10.54
N ALA A 159 -0.62 -18.76 -9.61
CA ALA A 159 -0.25 -18.43 -8.23
C ALA A 159 1.27 -18.45 -8.05
N SER A 160 1.75 -17.68 -7.10
CA SER A 160 3.12 -17.72 -6.62
C SER A 160 3.18 -17.70 -5.11
N THR A 161 4.25 -18.26 -4.56
CA THR A 161 4.56 -18.20 -3.14
C THR A 161 5.93 -17.56 -2.93
N VAL A 162 6.41 -17.47 -1.69
CA VAL A 162 7.64 -16.78 -1.33
C VAL A 162 8.73 -17.78 -0.95
N ALA A 163 9.93 -17.58 -1.45
CA ALA A 163 11.12 -18.29 -1.04
C ALA A 163 12.23 -17.35 -0.60
N GLN A 164 13.05 -17.78 0.35
CA GLN A 164 14.28 -17.11 0.72
C GLN A 164 15.37 -17.42 -0.30
N ALA A 165 15.86 -16.41 -1.00
CA ALA A 165 17.03 -16.48 -1.86
C ALA A 165 18.23 -15.76 -1.22
N ARG A 166 19.41 -15.86 -1.83
CA ARG A 166 20.63 -15.17 -1.33
C ARG A 166 20.50 -13.65 -1.27
N THR A 167 19.67 -13.07 -2.11
CA THR A 167 19.47 -11.62 -2.25
C THR A 167 18.22 -11.10 -1.54
N GLY A 168 17.47 -11.95 -0.85
CA GLY A 168 16.20 -11.62 -0.20
C GLY A 168 15.07 -12.56 -0.60
N LEU A 169 13.83 -12.15 -0.34
CA LEU A 169 12.64 -12.91 -0.73
C LEU A 169 12.40 -12.80 -2.24
N VAL A 170 11.98 -13.91 -2.84
CA VAL A 170 11.60 -14.01 -4.26
C VAL A 170 10.27 -14.72 -4.41
N LEU A 171 9.52 -14.40 -5.47
CA LEU A 171 8.32 -15.14 -5.84
C LEU A 171 8.70 -16.41 -6.61
N VAL A 172 8.04 -17.51 -6.25
CA VAL A 172 8.30 -18.84 -6.83
C VAL A 172 6.98 -19.46 -7.29
N THR A 173 7.02 -20.12 -8.45
CA THR A 173 5.91 -20.84 -9.08
C THR A 173 6.33 -22.27 -9.43
N GLY A 174 5.49 -23.01 -10.12
CA GLY A 174 5.77 -24.37 -10.57
C GLY A 174 5.87 -25.37 -9.42
N GLU A 175 6.53 -26.50 -9.65
CA GLU A 175 6.67 -27.55 -8.64
C GLU A 175 7.38 -27.05 -7.37
N ARG A 176 8.38 -26.15 -7.51
CA ARG A 176 9.00 -25.57 -6.31
C ARG A 176 8.03 -24.74 -5.47
N GLY A 177 7.09 -24.05 -6.11
CA GLY A 177 6.01 -23.34 -5.40
C GLY A 177 5.09 -24.30 -4.64
N VAL A 178 4.77 -25.45 -5.25
CA VAL A 178 3.97 -26.50 -4.61
C VAL A 178 4.69 -27.13 -3.43
N GLU A 179 5.97 -27.48 -3.58
CA GLU A 179 6.79 -28.00 -2.47
C GLU A 179 6.77 -27.07 -1.25
N LEU A 180 7.00 -25.77 -1.48
CA LEU A 180 6.99 -24.76 -0.40
C LEU A 180 5.61 -24.61 0.25
N PHE A 181 4.55 -24.69 -0.53
CA PHE A 181 3.18 -24.64 -0.02
C PHE A 181 2.89 -25.87 0.87
N ASP A 182 3.32 -27.04 0.46
CA ASP A 182 3.13 -28.29 1.20
C ASP A 182 4.03 -28.36 2.47
N GLU A 183 5.28 -27.86 2.39
CA GLU A 183 6.18 -27.72 3.54
C GLU A 183 5.59 -26.82 4.64
N GLY A 184 4.74 -25.84 4.28
CA GLY A 184 4.08 -24.93 5.19
C GLY A 184 2.74 -25.41 5.74
N ASP A 185 2.42 -26.71 5.65
CA ASP A 185 1.15 -27.31 6.09
C ASP A 185 -0.10 -26.58 5.52
N GLY A 186 0.01 -26.04 4.32
CA GLY A 186 -1.05 -25.31 3.64
C GLY A 186 -1.33 -23.91 4.16
N ASP A 187 -0.59 -23.39 5.15
CA ASP A 187 -0.71 -22.00 5.62
C ASP A 187 0.50 -21.17 5.14
N PHE A 188 0.51 -20.80 3.87
CA PHE A 188 1.63 -20.11 3.25
C PHE A 188 1.22 -18.80 2.57
N PRO A 189 2.12 -17.79 2.51
CA PRO A 189 1.88 -16.58 1.74
C PRO A 189 1.67 -16.90 0.26
N LEU A 190 0.57 -16.46 -0.30
CA LEU A 190 0.26 -16.59 -1.72
C LEU A 190 0.08 -15.25 -2.39
N SER A 191 0.31 -15.23 -3.68
CA SER A 191 0.13 -14.07 -4.53
C SER A 191 -0.41 -14.46 -5.89
N PHE A 192 -1.29 -13.60 -6.40
CA PHE A 192 -1.89 -13.72 -7.73
C PHE A 192 -1.70 -12.41 -8.51
N PRO A 193 -1.50 -12.44 -9.83
CA PRO A 193 -1.26 -11.24 -10.65
C PRO A 193 -2.59 -10.54 -11.01
N VAL A 194 -3.38 -10.19 -10.01
CA VAL A 194 -4.76 -9.67 -10.18
C VAL A 194 -4.86 -8.15 -10.27
N ASN A 195 -3.80 -7.41 -9.96
CA ASN A 195 -3.82 -5.96 -10.10
C ASN A 195 -3.71 -5.57 -11.58
N ASN A 196 -4.63 -4.74 -12.03
CA ASN A 196 -4.73 -4.34 -13.43
C ASN A 196 -3.64 -3.32 -13.79
N ALA A 197 -2.89 -3.58 -14.86
CA ALA A 197 -1.81 -2.70 -15.30
C ALA A 197 -2.34 -1.36 -15.84
N THR A 198 -3.50 -1.36 -16.52
CA THR A 198 -4.15 -0.15 -17.02
C THR A 198 -4.53 0.78 -15.87
N SER A 199 -5.14 0.23 -14.81
CA SER A 199 -5.48 1.00 -13.61
C SER A 199 -4.23 1.58 -12.94
N ALA A 200 -3.19 0.78 -12.74
CA ALA A 200 -1.94 1.26 -12.15
C ALA A 200 -1.31 2.38 -12.97
N PHE A 201 -1.28 2.25 -14.30
CA PHE A 201 -0.72 3.25 -15.20
C PHE A 201 -1.55 4.54 -15.24
N GLN A 202 -2.85 4.45 -15.54
CA GLN A 202 -3.71 5.62 -15.71
C GLN A 202 -3.88 6.40 -14.40
N LEU A 203 -4.13 5.70 -13.27
CA LEU A 203 -4.26 6.36 -11.97
C LEU A 203 -2.96 7.04 -11.53
N THR A 204 -1.80 6.46 -11.83
CA THR A 204 -0.51 7.09 -11.50
C THR A 204 -0.29 8.40 -12.25
N ALA A 205 -0.70 8.47 -13.52
CA ALA A 205 -0.47 9.62 -14.39
C ALA A 205 -1.62 10.63 -14.39
N ALA A 206 -2.76 10.31 -13.77
CA ALA A 206 -3.97 11.15 -13.83
C ALA A 206 -3.75 12.53 -13.21
N ARG A 207 -4.14 13.55 -13.98
CA ARG A 207 -4.11 14.96 -13.57
C ARG A 207 -5.49 15.59 -13.71
N ASN A 208 -5.76 16.58 -12.88
CA ASN A 208 -6.97 17.40 -12.96
C ASN A 208 -6.82 18.51 -14.01
N GLN A 209 -7.84 19.37 -14.12
CA GLN A 209 -7.85 20.48 -15.08
C GLN A 209 -6.78 21.54 -14.81
N SER A 210 -6.24 21.61 -13.60
CA SER A 210 -5.14 22.50 -13.19
C SER A 210 -3.76 21.87 -13.39
N ASP A 211 -3.68 20.72 -14.07
CA ASP A 211 -2.45 19.95 -14.29
C ASP A 211 -1.83 19.38 -12.99
N GLU A 212 -2.60 19.26 -11.92
CA GLU A 212 -2.18 18.66 -10.66
C GLU A 212 -2.54 17.18 -10.61
N PHE A 213 -1.69 16.37 -9.97
CA PHE A 213 -2.00 14.96 -9.78
C PHE A 213 -3.22 14.76 -8.85
N ILE A 214 -4.14 13.91 -9.29
CA ILE A 214 -5.29 13.50 -8.47
C ILE A 214 -4.84 12.51 -7.39
N ILE A 215 -3.95 11.58 -7.74
CA ILE A 215 -3.35 10.63 -6.80
C ILE A 215 -2.03 11.17 -6.28
N ASP A 216 -1.87 11.27 -4.98
CA ASP A 216 -0.74 11.96 -4.34
C ASP A 216 0.59 11.20 -4.47
N ALA A 217 0.59 9.89 -4.22
CA ALA A 217 1.83 9.12 -4.05
C ALA A 217 1.82 7.78 -4.79
N ILE A 218 3.01 7.19 -4.89
CA ILE A 218 3.23 5.82 -5.31
C ILE A 218 3.69 5.02 -4.10
N GLY A 219 2.82 4.12 -3.61
CA GLY A 219 3.13 3.18 -2.55
C GLY A 219 3.63 1.83 -3.10
N SER A 220 4.02 0.92 -2.23
CA SER A 220 4.43 -0.43 -2.61
C SER A 220 3.40 -1.50 -2.25
N ASP A 221 2.55 -1.21 -1.28
CA ASP A 221 1.70 -2.20 -0.61
C ASP A 221 2.51 -3.47 -0.23
N ALA A 222 3.81 -3.27 0.05
CA ALA A 222 4.71 -4.36 0.37
C ALA A 222 4.44 -4.87 1.80
N GLY A 223 4.59 -6.16 1.97
CA GLY A 223 4.55 -6.86 3.23
C GLY A 223 5.55 -8.02 3.15
N LEU A 224 5.08 -9.25 3.36
CA LEU A 224 5.90 -10.46 3.19
C LEU A 224 6.30 -10.72 1.74
N LEU A 225 5.60 -10.13 0.77
CA LEU A 225 5.90 -10.32 -0.66
C LEU A 225 6.93 -9.31 -1.16
N PRO A 226 7.83 -9.72 -2.07
CA PRO A 226 8.80 -8.82 -2.71
C PRO A 226 8.12 -7.96 -3.78
N ARG A 227 7.39 -6.91 -3.33
CA ARG A 227 6.69 -5.95 -4.19
C ARG A 227 7.37 -4.58 -4.26
N ASN A 228 8.63 -4.48 -3.88
CA ASN A 228 9.41 -3.22 -3.87
C ASN A 228 9.87 -2.84 -5.29
N VAL A 229 8.90 -2.61 -6.18
CA VAL A 229 9.13 -2.32 -7.60
C VAL A 229 8.94 -0.85 -7.96
N ASN A 230 8.74 0.03 -6.98
CA ASN A 230 8.31 1.41 -7.19
C ASN A 230 9.23 2.19 -8.10
N ILE A 231 10.54 2.17 -7.85
CA ILE A 231 11.53 2.90 -8.66
C ILE A 231 11.58 2.35 -10.08
N GLU A 232 11.64 1.02 -10.24
CA GLU A 232 11.70 0.37 -11.55
C GLU A 232 10.48 0.68 -12.41
N GLN A 233 9.28 0.60 -11.82
CA GLN A 233 8.04 0.84 -12.54
C GLN A 233 7.83 2.34 -12.82
N ALA A 234 8.12 3.21 -11.85
CA ALA A 234 8.04 4.65 -12.06
C ALA A 234 9.03 5.11 -13.14
N MET A 235 10.25 4.57 -13.17
CA MET A 235 11.22 4.83 -14.24
C MET A 235 10.73 4.34 -15.62
N ARG A 236 9.95 3.26 -15.67
CA ARG A 236 9.29 2.85 -16.93
C ARG A 236 8.26 3.88 -17.37
N LEU A 237 7.44 4.41 -16.45
CA LEU A 237 6.48 5.47 -16.77
C LEU A 237 7.18 6.74 -17.26
N VAL A 238 8.34 7.10 -16.69
CA VAL A 238 9.17 8.20 -17.15
C VAL A 238 9.69 7.92 -18.58
N LYS A 239 10.21 6.73 -18.85
CA LYS A 239 10.70 6.34 -20.19
C LYS A 239 9.60 6.31 -21.25
N PHE A 240 8.36 6.06 -20.87
CA PHE A 240 7.18 6.14 -21.75
C PHE A 240 6.63 7.56 -21.89
N GLY A 241 7.14 8.54 -21.15
CA GLY A 241 6.64 9.91 -21.16
C GLY A 241 5.29 10.08 -20.45
N ALA A 242 4.90 9.15 -19.59
CA ALA A 242 3.70 9.26 -18.76
C ALA A 242 3.94 10.06 -17.46
N LEU A 243 5.18 10.16 -17.04
CA LEU A 243 5.66 11.00 -15.94
C LEU A 243 6.92 11.71 -16.37
N GLU A 244 7.12 12.92 -15.85
CA GLU A 244 8.43 13.55 -15.88
C GLU A 244 9.30 13.03 -14.71
N PRO A 245 10.64 13.12 -14.79
CA PRO A 245 11.51 12.73 -13.68
C PRO A 245 11.16 13.42 -12.35
N LEU A 246 10.74 14.68 -12.41
CA LEU A 246 10.31 15.42 -11.22
C LEU A 246 9.02 14.86 -10.63
N ASP A 247 8.05 14.48 -11.47
CA ASP A 247 6.80 13.86 -11.05
C ASP A 247 7.06 12.57 -10.25
N MET A 248 7.98 11.75 -10.75
CA MET A 248 8.39 10.54 -10.05
C MET A 248 8.95 10.84 -8.67
N VAL A 249 9.81 11.86 -8.55
CA VAL A 249 10.39 12.26 -7.25
C VAL A 249 9.33 12.82 -6.31
N LEU A 250 8.40 13.63 -6.82
CA LEU A 250 7.27 14.14 -6.03
C LEU A 250 6.45 12.98 -5.45
N LYS A 251 6.06 12.01 -6.28
CA LYS A 251 5.20 10.89 -5.87
C LYS A 251 5.89 9.83 -5.00
N LEU A 252 7.21 9.68 -5.10
CA LEU A 252 7.97 8.68 -4.35
C LEU A 252 8.68 9.24 -3.11
N SER A 253 8.81 10.55 -2.99
CA SER A 253 9.61 11.17 -1.93
C SER A 253 8.88 12.31 -1.21
N LEU A 254 8.61 13.43 -1.88
CA LEU A 254 8.05 14.61 -1.23
C LEU A 254 6.62 14.37 -0.73
N ASN A 255 5.74 13.86 -1.59
CA ASN A 255 4.35 13.64 -1.22
C ASN A 255 4.20 12.60 -0.10
N PRO A 256 4.86 11.41 -0.14
CA PRO A 256 4.86 10.50 1.01
C PRO A 256 5.33 11.13 2.32
N ALA A 257 6.35 11.99 2.27
CA ALA A 257 6.81 12.72 3.46
C ALA A 257 5.73 13.68 3.98
N ARG A 258 5.10 14.45 3.08
CA ARG A 258 3.98 15.36 3.42
C ARG A 258 2.75 14.60 3.92
N MET A 259 2.41 13.46 3.31
CA MET A 259 1.29 12.63 3.76
C MET A 259 1.43 12.22 5.23
N LEU A 260 2.66 12.09 5.73
CA LEU A 260 2.95 11.72 7.11
C LEU A 260 3.37 12.91 8.00
N GLY A 261 3.41 14.14 7.47
CA GLY A 261 3.83 15.31 8.23
C GLY A 261 5.34 15.37 8.53
N LEU A 262 6.18 14.72 7.71
CA LEU A 262 7.64 14.66 7.89
C LEU A 262 8.32 15.87 7.24
N ALA A 263 8.46 16.96 7.95
CA ALA A 263 8.98 18.23 7.42
C ALA A 263 10.46 18.17 7.00
N SER A 264 11.28 17.32 7.65
CA SER A 264 12.71 17.18 7.37
C SER A 264 13.05 16.19 6.24
N LYS A 265 12.03 15.59 5.61
CA LYS A 265 12.21 14.54 4.59
C LYS A 265 11.59 14.92 3.24
N GLY A 266 11.89 14.12 2.23
CA GLY A 266 11.27 14.22 0.90
C GLY A 266 11.92 15.21 -0.06
N ARG A 267 12.90 16.01 0.36
CA ARG A 267 13.61 16.99 -0.47
C ARG A 267 15.06 17.18 -0.02
N LEU A 268 15.88 17.63 -0.95
CA LEU A 268 17.27 18.03 -0.67
C LEU A 268 17.28 19.52 -0.35
N SER A 269 17.35 19.84 0.94
CA SER A 269 17.48 21.22 1.44
C SER A 269 18.43 21.22 2.63
N GLU A 270 19.09 22.33 2.83
CA GLU A 270 19.96 22.53 4.01
C GLU A 270 19.13 22.36 5.29
N GLY A 271 19.63 21.59 6.24
CA GLY A 271 18.96 21.29 7.51
C GLY A 271 18.02 20.07 7.45
N ASN A 272 17.74 19.50 6.28
CA ASN A 272 16.95 18.27 6.17
C ASN A 272 17.80 17.02 6.44
N ASP A 273 17.13 15.91 6.68
CA ASP A 273 17.77 14.60 6.84
C ASP A 273 18.53 14.21 5.57
N ALA A 274 19.70 13.63 5.73
CA ALA A 274 20.50 13.13 4.62
C ALA A 274 20.00 11.74 4.17
N ASP A 275 18.72 11.68 3.77
CA ASP A 275 18.06 10.50 3.21
C ASP A 275 18.06 10.63 1.68
N LEU A 276 18.80 9.75 1.01
CA LEU A 276 19.06 9.85 -0.42
C LEU A 276 18.85 8.50 -1.11
N THR A 277 18.23 8.52 -2.27
CA THR A 277 18.24 7.39 -3.19
C THR A 277 18.90 7.81 -4.50
N LEU A 278 20.01 7.16 -4.86
CA LEU A 278 20.64 7.35 -6.16
C LEU A 278 20.07 6.33 -7.14
N ILE A 279 19.54 6.84 -8.25
CA ILE A 279 18.91 6.03 -9.27
C ILE A 279 19.81 5.96 -10.49
N ASP A 280 20.02 4.77 -11.05
CA ASP A 280 20.60 4.54 -12.35
C ASP A 280 19.48 4.73 -13.42
N PRO A 281 19.48 5.82 -14.21
CA PRO A 281 18.41 6.08 -15.18
C PRO A 281 18.41 5.05 -16.33
N ALA A 282 19.57 4.53 -16.70
CA ALA A 282 19.70 3.53 -17.78
C ALA A 282 19.15 2.18 -17.32
N GLY A 283 19.58 1.73 -16.15
CA GLY A 283 19.11 0.48 -15.54
C GLY A 283 17.70 0.57 -14.93
N GLY A 284 17.18 1.78 -14.68
CA GLY A 284 15.86 1.99 -14.09
C GLY A 284 15.73 1.45 -12.68
N ARG A 285 16.79 1.56 -11.87
CA ARG A 285 16.84 0.97 -10.52
C ARG A 285 17.67 1.83 -9.55
N ALA A 286 17.43 1.65 -8.25
CA ALA A 286 18.26 2.27 -7.23
C ALA A 286 19.67 1.67 -7.21
N SER A 287 20.68 2.52 -7.21
CA SER A 287 22.10 2.14 -7.07
C SER A 287 22.56 2.21 -5.63
N TYR A 288 22.12 3.25 -4.92
CA TYR A 288 22.42 3.45 -3.51
C TYR A 288 21.17 3.90 -2.75
N GLY A 289 21.05 3.44 -1.52
CA GLY A 289 20.13 3.95 -0.51
C GLY A 289 20.94 4.46 0.68
N ILE A 290 20.70 5.70 1.07
CA ILE A 290 21.39 6.39 2.16
C ILE A 290 20.30 6.86 3.14
N VAL A 291 20.47 6.58 4.42
CA VAL A 291 19.58 7.01 5.50
C VAL A 291 20.40 7.67 6.59
N ALA A 292 20.02 8.86 6.97
CA ALA A 292 20.77 9.69 7.94
C ALA A 292 22.27 9.78 7.60
N GLY A 293 22.60 9.96 6.32
CA GLY A 293 23.97 10.05 5.82
C GLY A 293 24.74 8.71 5.75
N ARG A 294 24.12 7.58 6.07
CA ARG A 294 24.77 6.25 6.04
C ARG A 294 24.28 5.42 4.86
N VAL A 295 25.21 4.82 4.13
CA VAL A 295 24.86 3.88 3.06
C VAL A 295 24.27 2.61 3.68
N ILE A 296 23.00 2.34 3.36
CA ILE A 296 22.26 1.15 3.83
C ILE A 296 22.01 0.15 2.72
N MET A 297 22.06 0.58 1.46
CA MET A 297 21.92 -0.28 0.29
C MET A 297 22.91 0.16 -0.79
N MET A 298 23.56 -0.79 -1.45
CA MET A 298 24.47 -0.58 -2.56
C MET A 298 24.32 -1.71 -3.60
N ALA A 299 24.14 -1.33 -4.86
CA ALA A 299 23.99 -2.26 -6.00
C ALA A 299 22.93 -3.36 -5.75
N GLY A 300 21.78 -2.97 -5.19
CA GLY A 300 20.67 -3.89 -4.90
C GLY A 300 20.88 -4.79 -3.66
N ARG A 301 21.93 -4.55 -2.88
CA ARG A 301 22.21 -5.31 -1.65
C ARG A 301 22.08 -4.40 -0.43
N VAL A 302 21.38 -4.87 0.59
CA VAL A 302 21.36 -4.23 1.90
C VAL A 302 22.73 -4.48 2.55
N VAL A 303 23.46 -3.40 2.87
CA VAL A 303 24.81 -3.44 3.44
C VAL A 303 24.87 -2.77 4.82
N GLY A 304 23.85 -2.04 5.20
CA GLY A 304 23.75 -1.33 6.47
C GLY A 304 22.54 -1.79 7.29
N ARG A 305 22.55 -1.36 8.52
CA ARG A 305 21.42 -1.46 9.43
C ARG A 305 20.96 -0.05 9.78
N GLY A 306 19.69 0.13 9.91
CA GLY A 306 19.12 1.41 10.30
C GLY A 306 17.63 1.37 10.08
N GLY A 307 16.95 2.13 10.87
CA GLY A 307 15.53 2.39 10.82
C GLY A 307 15.25 3.39 11.92
N THR A 308 14.27 4.23 11.68
CA THR A 308 13.76 5.18 12.67
C THR A 308 12.28 4.86 12.83
N ILE A 309 11.84 4.63 14.06
CA ILE A 309 10.42 4.45 14.35
C ILE A 309 9.78 5.83 14.27
N LEU A 310 8.70 5.94 13.50
CA LEU A 310 7.83 7.12 13.55
C LEU A 310 6.75 6.88 14.60
N THR A 311 6.60 7.80 15.52
CA THR A 311 5.62 7.74 16.60
C THR A 311 4.99 9.10 16.85
N THR A 312 3.87 9.14 17.56
CA THR A 312 3.29 10.39 18.08
C THR A 312 3.91 10.72 19.45
N GLU A 313 3.65 11.92 19.97
CA GLU A 313 4.05 12.28 21.32
C GLU A 313 3.51 11.28 22.37
N GLN A 314 2.27 10.81 22.20
CA GLN A 314 1.62 9.83 23.06
C GLN A 314 2.39 8.49 23.12
N GLY A 315 2.93 8.01 21.99
CA GLY A 315 3.66 6.74 21.89
C GLY A 315 5.12 6.80 22.28
N GLN A 316 5.66 7.98 22.58
CA GLN A 316 7.10 8.19 22.79
C GLN A 316 7.69 7.30 23.91
N THR A 317 6.95 7.11 25.00
CA THR A 317 7.41 6.29 26.13
C THR A 317 7.62 4.83 25.72
N ALA A 318 6.65 4.25 25.01
CA ALA A 318 6.73 2.87 24.55
C ALA A 318 7.89 2.66 23.57
N VAL A 319 8.05 3.60 22.62
CA VAL A 319 9.12 3.51 21.63
C VAL A 319 10.50 3.69 22.26
N THR A 320 10.65 4.59 23.22
CA THR A 320 11.93 4.80 23.95
C THR A 320 12.40 3.50 24.60
N ALA A 321 11.48 2.70 25.13
CA ALA A 321 11.80 1.42 25.77
C ALA A 321 12.41 0.39 24.80
N THR A 322 12.24 0.55 23.48
CA THR A 322 12.79 -0.38 22.48
C THR A 322 14.29 -0.18 22.23
N GLY A 323 14.84 0.98 22.58
CA GLY A 323 16.23 1.36 22.28
C GLY A 323 16.48 1.64 20.77
N ILE A 324 15.46 1.61 19.95
CA ILE A 324 15.55 1.93 18.50
C ILE A 324 15.41 3.44 18.33
N PRO A 325 16.19 4.08 17.44
CA PRO A 325 16.00 5.50 17.11
C PRO A 325 14.58 5.79 16.68
N PHE A 326 14.00 6.88 17.13
CA PHE A 326 12.66 7.28 16.75
C PHE A 326 12.56 8.77 16.43
N GLN A 327 11.53 9.14 15.71
CA GLN A 327 11.13 10.51 15.40
C GLN A 327 9.67 10.70 15.77
N THR A 328 9.39 11.76 16.51
CA THR A 328 8.01 12.16 16.82
C THR A 328 7.41 12.89 15.63
N VAL A 329 6.17 12.54 15.29
CA VAL A 329 5.38 13.12 14.20
C VAL A 329 4.14 13.77 14.78
N ASP A 330 3.90 15.00 14.38
CA ASP A 330 2.62 15.68 14.62
C ASP A 330 1.67 15.36 13.45
N ILE A 331 0.68 14.53 13.71
CA ILE A 331 -0.29 14.11 12.70
C ILE A 331 -1.12 15.28 12.15
N ALA A 332 -1.28 16.38 12.91
CA ALA A 332 -1.94 17.58 12.42
C ALA A 332 -1.18 18.23 11.25
N GLN A 333 0.11 17.95 11.09
CA GLN A 333 0.93 18.41 9.96
C GLN A 333 0.86 17.46 8.75
N ALA A 334 0.20 16.32 8.88
CA ALA A 334 0.00 15.41 7.75
C ALA A 334 -0.88 16.07 6.67
N MET A 335 -0.56 15.82 5.40
CA MET A 335 -1.19 16.48 4.24
C MET A 335 -2.73 16.45 4.27
N MET A 336 -3.34 15.37 4.75
CA MET A 336 -4.80 15.26 4.83
C MET A 336 -5.43 16.24 5.85
N TYR A 337 -4.65 16.79 6.78
CA TYR A 337 -5.09 17.79 7.77
C TYR A 337 -4.57 19.19 7.43
N ALA A 338 -3.29 19.30 7.07
CA ALA A 338 -2.62 20.56 6.77
C ALA A 338 -2.91 21.09 5.35
N GLY A 339 -3.43 20.26 4.47
CA GLY A 339 -3.62 20.58 3.05
C GLY A 339 -2.40 20.30 2.18
N ARG A 340 -2.57 20.49 0.86
CA ARG A 340 -1.55 20.17 -0.17
C ARG A 340 -0.54 21.29 -0.43
N GLY A 341 -0.59 22.38 0.27
CA GLY A 341 0.18 23.64 0.20
C GLY A 341 1.52 23.63 -0.48
#